data_d833bd7465162c9e0224c5933c947b88
#
_entry.id   d833bd7465162c9e0224c5933c947b88
#
_cell.length_a   1.000
_cell.length_b   1.000
_cell.length_c   1.000
_cell.angle_alpha   90.00
_cell.angle_beta   90.00
_cell.angle_gamma   90.00
#
_symmetry.space_group_name_H-M   'P 1'
#
loop_
_entity.id
_entity.type
_entity.pdbx_description
1 polymer ?
#
loop_
_entity_poly.entity_id
_entity_poly.type
_entity_poly.pdbx_seq_one_letter_code
_entity_poly.pdbx_strand_id
1 'polypeptide(L)'
;FYFQNFFHPDLTVRRQSGFLLPRFNNSNALGASVSVPYFYAISENKDMTFNPTIFYESTKMIQTEFRQKNKNSSLTADIGISRDFKTSATNKKKNAYHLFSKLNKNLDFKGFNKSNLNFFIERVNKDTYLKIFDSTLASDSIKPKNLDLLNSGFDFFLENNNYSLSGGANIFEDLTKNRNDRYQYVFPYYNFSKNIKSFNFGFLNFNSKGNN
;
A
#
# COMPACT_ATOMS: atom_id res chain seq x y z
N PHE A 1 34.49 9.82 23.49
CA PHE A 1 33.38 9.45 22.62
C PHE A 1 33.87 8.31 21.70
N TYR A 2 33.43 7.06 21.95
CA TYR A 2 33.68 5.93 21.07
C TYR A 2 32.56 5.89 20.04
N PHE A 3 32.87 6.13 18.74
CA PHE A 3 31.98 5.78 17.64
C PHE A 3 32.16 4.27 17.38
N GLN A 4 31.13 3.49 17.67
CA GLN A 4 31.04 2.13 17.18
C GLN A 4 31.04 2.11 15.65
N ASN A 5 31.79 1.17 15.08
CA ASN A 5 31.99 1.00 13.66
C ASN A 5 30.66 1.08 12.88
N PHE A 6 30.55 2.03 11.99
CA PHE A 6 29.46 2.11 11.02
C PHE A 6 29.73 1.04 9.96
N PHE A 7 29.00 -0.05 10.00
CA PHE A 7 28.96 -0.98 8.89
C PHE A 7 28.03 -0.43 7.83
N HIS A 8 28.60 0.17 6.79
CA HIS A 8 27.87 0.42 5.55
C HIS A 8 27.92 -0.89 4.75
N PRO A 9 26.74 -1.48 4.38
CA PRO A 9 26.78 -2.66 3.51
C PRO A 9 27.42 -2.26 2.18
N ASP A 10 28.52 -2.90 1.84
CA ASP A 10 29.14 -2.79 0.53
C ASP A 10 28.11 -3.20 -0.54
N LEU A 11 28.10 -2.52 -1.68
CA LEU A 11 27.23 -2.82 -2.82
C LEU A 11 27.41 -4.25 -3.36
N THR A 12 28.49 -4.92 -2.98
CA THR A 12 28.79 -6.33 -3.31
C THR A 12 28.17 -7.33 -2.34
N VAL A 13 27.65 -6.89 -1.18
CA VAL A 13 27.06 -7.79 -0.19
C VAL A 13 25.68 -8.24 -0.67
N ARG A 14 25.54 -9.52 -0.94
CA ARG A 14 24.26 -10.14 -1.25
C ARG A 14 23.28 -9.93 -0.10
N ARG A 15 22.02 -9.68 -0.41
CA ARG A 15 20.94 -9.61 0.56
C ARG A 15 20.93 -10.87 1.41
N GLN A 16 21.03 -10.71 2.72
CA GLN A 16 21.02 -11.82 3.68
C GLN A 16 19.79 -11.73 4.58
N SER A 17 19.23 -12.89 4.89
CA SER A 17 18.16 -13.01 5.86
C SER A 17 18.69 -12.80 7.28
N GLY A 18 17.89 -12.17 8.13
CA GLY A 18 18.29 -11.93 9.53
C GLY A 18 17.29 -11.11 10.32
N PHE A 19 17.51 -11.08 11.62
CA PHE A 19 16.74 -10.21 12.49
C PHE A 19 17.12 -8.75 12.28
N LEU A 20 16.11 -7.89 12.25
CA LEU A 20 16.27 -6.45 12.24
C LEU A 20 16.26 -5.92 13.68
N LEU A 21 16.63 -4.65 13.83
CA LEU A 21 16.64 -4.01 15.15
C LEU A 21 15.22 -4.05 15.76
N PRO A 22 15.11 -4.41 17.04
CA PRO A 22 13.86 -4.34 17.77
C PRO A 22 13.29 -2.93 17.74
N ARG A 23 11.97 -2.83 17.64
CA ARG A 23 11.23 -1.58 17.69
C ARG A 23 10.38 -1.54 18.95
N PHE A 24 10.44 -0.42 19.64
CA PHE A 24 9.61 -0.13 20.78
C PHE A 24 8.64 0.98 20.40
N ASN A 25 7.38 0.76 20.68
CA ASN A 25 6.34 1.75 20.40
C ASN A 25 5.39 1.86 21.60
N ASN A 26 4.73 2.99 21.70
CA ASN A 26 3.70 3.22 22.70
C ASN A 26 2.50 3.88 22.00
N SER A 27 1.35 3.24 22.11
CA SER A 27 0.11 3.77 21.55
C SER A 27 -0.92 3.98 22.66
N ASN A 28 -1.75 5.01 22.50
CA ASN A 28 -2.81 5.31 23.46
C ASN A 28 -3.86 4.18 23.56
N ALA A 29 -4.01 3.38 22.49
CA ALA A 29 -5.04 2.36 22.41
C ALA A 29 -4.59 0.97 22.93
N LEU A 30 -3.29 0.63 22.79
CA LEU A 30 -2.75 -0.70 23.07
C LEU A 30 -1.58 -0.68 24.04
N GLY A 31 -1.21 0.50 24.55
CA GLY A 31 -0.07 0.68 25.42
C GLY A 31 1.28 0.45 24.74
N ALA A 32 2.28 0.14 25.56
CA ALA A 32 3.63 -0.17 25.10
C ALA A 32 3.66 -1.46 24.28
N SER A 33 4.49 -1.50 23.25
CA SER A 33 4.69 -2.69 22.44
C SER A 33 6.16 -2.88 22.06
N VAL A 34 6.51 -4.12 21.80
CA VAL A 34 7.82 -4.51 21.29
C VAL A 34 7.62 -5.38 20.05
N SER A 35 8.40 -5.11 19.02
CA SER A 35 8.47 -5.95 17.82
C SER A 35 9.92 -6.29 17.49
N VAL A 36 10.13 -7.52 16.99
CA VAL A 36 11.45 -8.01 16.56
C VAL A 36 11.30 -8.50 15.12
N PRO A 37 11.46 -7.60 14.12
CA PRO A 37 11.25 -7.99 12.73
C PRO A 37 12.35 -8.96 12.25
N TYR A 38 11.94 -9.91 11.38
CA TYR A 38 12.84 -10.82 10.68
C TYR A 38 12.72 -10.59 9.19
N PHE A 39 13.83 -10.22 8.57
CA PHE A 39 13.94 -10.07 7.13
C PHE A 39 14.32 -11.39 6.49
N TYR A 40 13.57 -11.83 5.49
CA TYR A 40 13.81 -13.05 4.73
C TYR A 40 14.07 -12.72 3.26
N ALA A 41 15.31 -12.88 2.82
CA ALA A 41 15.71 -12.73 1.43
C ALA A 41 15.35 -14.01 0.66
N ILE A 42 14.26 -13.99 -0.13
CA ILE A 42 13.80 -15.14 -0.91
C ILE A 42 14.66 -15.29 -2.17
N SER A 43 14.93 -14.18 -2.86
CA SER A 43 15.78 -14.11 -4.06
C SER A 43 16.29 -12.68 -4.24
N GLU A 44 17.08 -12.42 -5.27
CA GLU A 44 17.60 -11.07 -5.56
C GLU A 44 16.51 -10.02 -5.75
N ASN A 45 15.35 -10.44 -6.26
CA ASN A 45 14.22 -9.55 -6.57
C ASN A 45 12.99 -9.76 -5.68
N LYS A 46 13.08 -10.63 -4.66
CA LYS A 46 11.97 -10.95 -3.75
C LYS A 46 12.45 -11.01 -2.32
N ASP A 47 11.70 -10.41 -1.44
CA ASP A 47 11.92 -10.50 -0.01
C ASP A 47 10.61 -10.47 0.77
N MET A 48 10.70 -10.84 2.04
CA MET A 48 9.59 -10.82 2.97
C MET A 48 10.10 -10.35 4.34
N THR A 49 9.30 -9.57 5.02
CA THR A 49 9.59 -9.15 6.40
C THR A 49 8.47 -9.62 7.30
N PHE A 50 8.80 -10.45 8.28
CA PHE A 50 7.89 -10.85 9.34
C PHE A 50 8.09 -9.91 10.53
N ASN A 51 7.04 -9.29 11.01
CA ASN A 51 7.08 -8.34 12.11
C ASN A 51 6.12 -8.76 13.24
N PRO A 52 6.51 -9.74 14.09
CA PRO A 52 5.76 -10.07 15.28
C PRO A 52 5.82 -8.93 16.29
N THR A 53 4.67 -8.53 16.82
CA THR A 53 4.52 -7.46 17.81
C THR A 53 3.71 -7.95 18.99
N ILE A 54 4.20 -7.70 20.20
CA ILE A 54 3.52 -8.00 21.46
C ILE A 54 3.23 -6.68 22.16
N PHE A 55 1.98 -6.47 22.51
CA PHE A 55 1.50 -5.31 23.24
C PHE A 55 1.34 -5.61 24.73
N TYR A 56 1.50 -4.61 25.56
CA TYR A 56 1.39 -4.73 27.01
C TYR A 56 0.05 -5.31 27.46
N GLU A 57 -1.05 -4.96 26.81
CA GLU A 57 -2.40 -5.45 27.11
C GLU A 57 -2.71 -6.85 26.55
N SER A 58 -1.70 -7.69 26.37
CA SER A 58 -1.82 -9.08 25.87
C SER A 58 -2.27 -9.22 24.41
N THR A 59 -2.47 -8.15 23.69
CA THR A 59 -2.71 -8.19 22.24
C THR A 59 -1.44 -8.64 21.53
N LYS A 60 -1.57 -9.56 20.59
CA LYS A 60 -0.46 -10.05 19.76
C LYS A 60 -0.79 -9.79 18.30
N MET A 61 0.19 -9.33 17.54
CA MET A 61 0.07 -9.08 16.11
C MET A 61 1.23 -9.70 15.36
N ILE A 62 0.96 -10.25 14.20
CA ILE A 62 1.96 -10.57 13.20
C ILE A 62 1.62 -9.80 11.93
N GLN A 63 2.57 -9.02 11.45
CA GLN A 63 2.52 -8.31 10.19
C GLN A 63 3.54 -8.94 9.25
N THR A 64 3.17 -9.14 7.99
CA THR A 64 4.04 -9.75 6.98
C THR A 64 3.99 -8.90 5.73
N GLU A 65 5.10 -8.27 5.41
CA GLU A 65 5.28 -7.52 4.17
C GLU A 65 6.05 -8.36 3.15
N PHE A 66 5.46 -8.59 1.99
CA PHE A 66 6.09 -9.22 0.83
C PHE A 66 6.40 -8.16 -0.22
N ARG A 67 7.61 -8.20 -0.78
CA ARG A 67 8.04 -7.31 -1.86
C ARG A 67 8.67 -8.11 -3.00
N GLN A 68 8.27 -7.75 -4.20
CA GLN A 68 8.87 -8.27 -5.43
C GLN A 68 9.10 -7.12 -6.41
N LYS A 69 10.31 -7.04 -6.95
CA LYS A 69 10.66 -6.04 -7.96
C LYS A 69 11.30 -6.72 -9.16
N ASN A 70 10.59 -6.71 -10.29
CA ASN A 70 11.08 -7.17 -11.58
C ASN A 70 11.43 -5.95 -12.46
N LYS A 71 12.00 -6.19 -13.64
CA LYS A 71 12.35 -5.14 -14.60
C LYS A 71 11.15 -4.22 -14.91
N ASN A 72 9.98 -4.80 -15.14
CA ASN A 72 8.79 -4.08 -15.61
C ASN A 72 7.61 -4.14 -14.61
N SER A 73 7.84 -4.62 -13.39
CA SER A 73 6.78 -4.67 -12.38
C SER A 73 7.32 -4.60 -10.96
N SER A 74 6.53 -4.05 -10.06
CA SER A 74 6.77 -4.09 -8.62
C SER A 74 5.48 -4.45 -7.90
N LEU A 75 5.58 -5.41 -6.98
CA LEU A 75 4.50 -5.82 -6.09
C LEU A 75 4.96 -5.63 -4.65
N THR A 76 4.14 -4.97 -3.87
CA THR A 76 4.23 -4.95 -2.41
C THR A 76 2.89 -5.38 -1.84
N ALA A 77 2.91 -6.30 -0.89
CA ALA A 77 1.71 -6.76 -0.19
C ALA A 77 2.01 -6.82 1.31
N ASP A 78 1.12 -6.31 2.12
CA ASP A 78 1.22 -6.26 3.57
C ASP A 78 -0.05 -6.88 4.17
N ILE A 79 0.15 -7.91 4.98
CA ILE A 79 -0.91 -8.64 5.67
C ILE A 79 -0.63 -8.60 7.16
N GLY A 80 -1.59 -8.14 7.95
CA GLY A 80 -1.49 -8.16 9.39
C GLY A 80 -2.66 -8.90 10.03
N ILE A 81 -2.36 -9.69 11.04
CA ILE A 81 -3.33 -10.41 11.85
C ILE A 81 -3.04 -10.13 13.32
N SER A 82 -4.03 -9.58 14.01
CA SER A 82 -3.99 -9.33 15.45
C SER A 82 -4.97 -10.25 16.17
N ARG A 83 -4.52 -10.83 17.30
CA ARG A 83 -5.34 -11.64 18.20
C ARG A 83 -5.47 -10.97 19.56
N ASP A 84 -6.53 -11.36 20.26
CA ASP A 84 -6.83 -10.91 21.64
C ASP A 84 -7.08 -9.39 21.76
N PHE A 85 -7.39 -8.73 20.65
CA PHE A 85 -7.74 -7.33 20.63
C PHE A 85 -9.06 -7.09 21.40
N LYS A 86 -9.01 -6.25 22.42
CA LYS A 86 -10.19 -5.80 23.19
C LYS A 86 -10.57 -4.40 22.73
N THR A 87 -11.84 -4.17 22.43
CA THR A 87 -12.38 -2.81 22.29
C THR A 87 -12.96 -2.35 23.62
N SER A 88 -12.85 -1.07 23.92
CA SER A 88 -13.42 -0.45 25.14
C SER A 88 -14.92 -0.73 25.31
N ALA A 89 -15.63 -1.00 24.22
CA ALA A 89 -17.07 -1.28 24.23
C ALA A 89 -17.44 -2.75 24.54
N THR A 90 -16.50 -3.67 24.42
CA THR A 90 -16.78 -5.10 24.66
C THR A 90 -15.54 -5.78 25.21
N ASN A 91 -15.65 -6.40 26.40
CA ASN A 91 -14.58 -7.25 26.98
C ASN A 91 -14.31 -8.53 26.16
N LYS A 92 -14.95 -8.73 25.02
CA LYS A 92 -14.76 -9.89 24.16
C LYS A 92 -13.50 -9.72 23.32
N LYS A 93 -12.60 -10.68 23.43
CA LYS A 93 -11.41 -10.80 22.58
C LYS A 93 -11.85 -10.99 21.12
N LYS A 94 -11.31 -10.19 20.21
CA LYS A 94 -11.60 -10.24 18.77
C LYS A 94 -10.30 -10.31 17.96
N ASN A 95 -10.41 -10.89 16.78
CA ASN A 95 -9.34 -10.83 15.79
C ASN A 95 -9.52 -9.60 14.91
N ALA A 96 -8.42 -8.94 14.61
CA ALA A 96 -8.38 -7.84 13.66
C ALA A 96 -7.34 -8.17 12.58
N TYR A 97 -7.63 -7.81 11.31
CA TYR A 97 -6.70 -8.04 10.21
C TYR A 97 -6.81 -6.94 9.14
N HIS A 98 -5.73 -6.80 8.39
CA HIS A 98 -5.68 -5.98 7.19
C HIS A 98 -5.01 -6.74 6.04
N LEU A 99 -5.31 -6.26 4.83
CA LEU A 99 -4.62 -6.56 3.60
C LEU A 99 -4.43 -5.26 2.83
N PHE A 100 -3.17 -4.86 2.64
CA PHE A 100 -2.79 -3.77 1.75
C PHE A 100 -1.90 -4.33 0.65
N SER A 101 -2.16 -3.96 -0.59
CA SER A 101 -1.34 -4.43 -1.71
C SER A 101 -1.27 -3.38 -2.81
N LYS A 102 -0.12 -3.29 -3.46
CA LYS A 102 0.09 -2.43 -4.62
C LYS A 102 0.95 -3.16 -5.65
N LEU A 103 0.40 -3.31 -6.84
CA LEU A 103 1.08 -3.83 -8.02
C LEU A 103 1.18 -2.71 -9.05
N ASN A 104 2.40 -2.37 -9.45
CA ASN A 104 2.65 -1.49 -10.59
C ASN A 104 3.29 -2.32 -11.70
N LYS A 105 2.80 -2.20 -12.92
CA LYS A 105 3.31 -2.92 -14.08
C LYS A 105 3.44 -1.99 -15.28
N ASN A 106 4.64 -1.94 -15.86
CA ASN A 106 4.85 -1.37 -17.19
C ASN A 106 4.50 -2.43 -18.24
N LEU A 107 3.61 -2.08 -19.16
CA LEU A 107 3.10 -3.02 -20.17
C LEU A 107 3.97 -3.06 -21.42
N ASP A 108 4.85 -2.08 -21.61
CA ASP A 108 5.78 -1.94 -22.75
C ASP A 108 5.07 -2.07 -24.11
N PHE A 109 3.88 -1.47 -24.25
CA PHE A 109 3.13 -1.53 -25.51
C PHE A 109 3.84 -0.77 -26.61
N LYS A 110 4.01 -1.41 -27.77
CA LYS A 110 4.59 -0.77 -28.96
C LYS A 110 3.74 0.42 -29.39
N GLY A 111 4.39 1.54 -29.65
CA GLY A 111 3.71 2.80 -30.06
C GLY A 111 3.32 3.71 -28.92
N PHE A 112 3.60 3.32 -27.67
CA PHE A 112 3.44 4.17 -26.50
C PHE A 112 4.77 4.45 -25.83
N ASN A 113 4.95 5.70 -25.40
CA ASN A 113 6.13 6.11 -24.61
C ASN A 113 5.99 5.65 -23.15
N LYS A 114 4.74 5.61 -22.66
CA LYS A 114 4.40 5.10 -21.34
C LYS A 114 3.14 4.25 -21.44
N SER A 115 3.18 3.10 -20.79
CA SER A 115 2.03 2.18 -20.69
C SER A 115 2.07 1.48 -19.33
N ASN A 116 1.31 1.99 -18.39
CA ASN A 116 1.34 1.56 -17.00
C ASN A 116 0.00 1.00 -16.56
N LEU A 117 0.03 -0.02 -15.73
CA LEU A 117 -1.10 -0.60 -15.05
C LEU A 117 -0.80 -0.67 -13.56
N ASN A 118 -1.71 -0.15 -12.74
CA ASN A 118 -1.61 -0.19 -11.30
C ASN A 118 -2.82 -0.92 -10.72
N PHE A 119 -2.59 -1.83 -9.79
CA PHE A 119 -3.61 -2.42 -8.93
C PHE A 119 -3.30 -2.06 -7.49
N PHE A 120 -4.32 -1.78 -6.71
CA PHE A 120 -4.17 -1.52 -5.29
C PHE A 120 -5.38 -2.03 -4.52
N ILE A 121 -5.11 -2.56 -3.33
CA ILE A 121 -6.10 -3.12 -2.44
C ILE A 121 -5.84 -2.56 -1.05
N GLU A 122 -6.87 -2.00 -0.44
CA GLU A 122 -6.89 -1.57 0.96
C GLU A 122 -8.10 -2.19 1.64
N ARG A 123 -7.87 -3.10 2.57
CA ARG A 123 -8.94 -3.82 3.29
C ARG A 123 -8.60 -3.98 4.75
N VAL A 124 -9.59 -3.73 5.61
CA VAL A 124 -9.55 -4.02 7.04
C VAL A 124 -10.85 -4.71 7.45
N ASN A 125 -10.83 -5.48 8.52
CA ASN A 125 -12.04 -6.13 9.02
C ASN A 125 -12.73 -5.38 10.18
N LYS A 126 -12.14 -4.28 10.64
CA LYS A 126 -12.66 -3.45 11.72
C LYS A 126 -12.53 -1.98 11.33
N ASP A 127 -13.59 -1.22 11.55
CA ASP A 127 -13.66 0.21 11.20
C ASP A 127 -12.64 1.06 11.95
N THR A 128 -12.28 0.63 13.15
CA THR A 128 -11.28 1.30 13.99
C THR A 128 -9.86 0.77 13.80
N TYR A 129 -9.64 -0.17 12.86
CA TYR A 129 -8.35 -0.85 12.69
C TYR A 129 -7.19 0.13 12.52
N LEU A 130 -7.30 1.02 11.55
CA LEU A 130 -6.24 1.99 11.25
C LEU A 130 -6.02 2.95 12.42
N LYS A 131 -7.08 3.44 13.07
CA LYS A 131 -6.95 4.34 14.25
C LYS A 131 -6.20 3.71 15.42
N ILE A 132 -6.27 2.38 15.54
CA ILE A 132 -5.66 1.64 16.65
C ILE A 132 -4.24 1.20 16.32
N PHE A 133 -4.01 0.69 15.11
CA PHE A 133 -2.73 0.07 14.73
C PHE A 133 -1.82 0.97 13.89
N ASP A 134 -2.26 2.15 13.45
CA ASP A 134 -1.52 3.04 12.53
C ASP A 134 -0.05 3.23 12.94
N SER A 135 0.20 3.55 14.19
CA SER A 135 1.56 3.79 14.71
C SER A 135 2.45 2.53 14.77
N THR A 136 1.85 1.34 14.69
CA THR A 136 2.58 0.06 14.78
C THR A 136 2.81 -0.61 13.43
N LEU A 137 2.08 -0.17 12.39
CA LEU A 137 2.24 -0.69 11.04
C LEU A 137 3.61 -0.28 10.49
N ALA A 138 4.37 -1.27 10.02
CA ALA A 138 5.75 -1.09 9.62
C ALA A 138 5.92 -0.51 8.20
N SER A 139 4.90 -0.65 7.34
CA SER A 139 4.99 -0.24 5.94
C SER A 139 4.24 1.07 5.69
N ASP A 140 4.99 2.16 5.49
CA ASP A 140 4.40 3.45 5.12
C ASP A 140 4.09 3.57 3.62
N SER A 141 4.67 2.69 2.78
CA SER A 141 4.58 2.81 1.33
C SER A 141 3.22 2.41 0.75
N ILE A 142 2.51 1.49 1.41
CA ILE A 142 1.23 0.94 0.96
C ILE A 142 0.13 1.05 2.01
N LYS A 143 0.44 1.53 3.21
CA LYS A 143 -0.54 1.82 4.25
C LYS A 143 -1.49 2.93 3.77
N PRO A 144 -2.81 2.79 3.98
CA PRO A 144 -3.77 3.85 3.68
C PRO A 144 -3.37 5.16 4.37
N LYS A 145 -3.41 6.25 3.62
CA LYS A 145 -3.10 7.59 4.17
C LYS A 145 -4.25 8.16 4.98
N ASN A 146 -5.47 7.76 4.63
CA ASN A 146 -6.67 8.17 5.34
C ASN A 146 -7.09 7.05 6.30
N LEU A 147 -7.32 7.37 7.56
CA LEU A 147 -7.68 6.40 8.59
C LEU A 147 -9.15 5.98 8.52
N ASP A 148 -9.98 6.72 7.80
CA ASP A 148 -11.41 6.51 7.67
C ASP A 148 -11.86 6.12 6.26
N LEU A 149 -11.01 6.27 5.25
CA LEU A 149 -11.35 5.98 3.87
C LEU A 149 -10.33 5.02 3.25
N LEU A 150 -10.82 3.88 2.80
CA LEU A 150 -10.03 2.90 2.03
C LEU A 150 -10.31 3.05 0.55
N ASN A 151 -9.30 2.81 -0.27
CA ASN A 151 -9.40 2.81 -1.72
C ASN A 151 -8.84 1.51 -2.31
N SER A 152 -9.65 0.83 -3.11
CA SER A 152 -9.23 -0.37 -3.85
C SER A 152 -9.64 -0.25 -5.31
N GLY A 153 -8.77 -0.70 -6.20
CA GLY A 153 -9.09 -0.57 -7.62
C GLY A 153 -7.92 -0.86 -8.53
N PHE A 154 -8.07 -0.38 -9.75
CA PHE A 154 -7.00 -0.39 -10.74
C PHE A 154 -7.05 0.87 -11.60
N ASP A 155 -5.87 1.30 -12.05
CA ASP A 155 -5.68 2.42 -12.96
C ASP A 155 -4.79 1.98 -14.11
N PHE A 156 -5.09 2.41 -15.31
CA PHE A 156 -4.18 2.29 -16.44
C PHE A 156 -3.84 3.67 -17.01
N PHE A 157 -2.66 3.79 -17.57
CA PHE A 157 -2.18 5.00 -18.23
C PHE A 157 -1.41 4.64 -19.48
N LEU A 158 -1.83 5.22 -20.60
CA LEU A 158 -1.21 5.07 -21.91
C LEU A 158 -0.88 6.45 -22.45
N GLU A 159 0.34 6.66 -22.91
CA GLU A 159 0.79 7.94 -23.44
C GLU A 159 1.69 7.74 -24.65
N ASN A 160 1.45 8.49 -25.69
CA ASN A 160 2.38 8.69 -26.78
C ASN A 160 2.54 10.19 -27.10
N ASN A 161 3.30 10.54 -28.13
CA ASN A 161 3.57 11.94 -28.47
C ASN A 161 2.33 12.76 -28.81
N ASN A 162 1.22 12.12 -29.19
CA ASN A 162 0.04 12.80 -29.73
C ASN A 162 -1.16 12.75 -28.79
N TYR A 163 -1.26 11.72 -27.96
CA TYR A 163 -2.40 11.55 -27.05
C TYR A 163 -2.02 10.82 -25.78
N SER A 164 -2.83 11.02 -24.73
CA SER A 164 -2.81 10.25 -23.50
C SER A 164 -4.19 9.74 -23.18
N LEU A 165 -4.25 8.53 -22.65
CA LEU A 165 -5.46 7.86 -22.18
C LEU A 165 -5.19 7.31 -20.80
N SER A 166 -6.00 7.70 -19.83
CA SER A 166 -6.03 7.07 -18.51
C SER A 166 -7.43 6.66 -18.15
N GLY A 167 -7.55 5.64 -17.36
CA GLY A 167 -8.84 5.17 -16.87
C GLY A 167 -8.68 4.07 -15.84
N GLY A 168 -9.81 3.61 -15.32
CA GLY A 168 -9.80 2.58 -14.31
C GLY A 168 -11.13 2.40 -13.62
N ALA A 169 -11.03 1.77 -12.45
CA ALA A 169 -12.15 1.56 -11.55
C ALA A 169 -11.68 1.66 -10.11
N ASN A 170 -12.44 2.36 -9.27
CA ASN A 170 -12.17 2.55 -7.87
C ASN A 170 -13.38 2.20 -7.01
N ILE A 171 -13.11 1.59 -5.89
CA ILE A 171 -14.06 1.30 -4.82
C ILE A 171 -13.56 2.02 -3.57
N PHE A 172 -14.30 3.01 -3.14
CA PHE A 172 -14.05 3.71 -1.89
C PHE A 172 -14.90 3.13 -0.78
N GLU A 173 -14.29 2.80 0.35
CA GLU A 173 -14.97 2.29 1.54
C GLU A 173 -14.79 3.28 2.69
N ASP A 174 -15.87 3.95 3.09
CA ASP A 174 -15.89 4.90 4.21
C ASP A 174 -16.20 4.15 5.51
N LEU A 175 -15.16 4.01 6.35
CA LEU A 175 -15.23 3.27 7.61
C LEU A 175 -16.09 3.96 8.69
N THR A 176 -16.48 5.21 8.49
CA THR A 176 -17.35 5.96 9.42
C THR A 176 -18.82 5.72 9.18
N LYS A 177 -19.18 5.19 8.00
CA LYS A 177 -20.57 5.01 7.58
C LYS A 177 -21.10 3.62 7.86
N ASN A 178 -22.43 3.51 7.95
CA ASN A 178 -23.13 2.24 8.02
C ASN A 178 -23.02 1.47 6.70
N ARG A 179 -23.27 0.16 6.74
CA ARG A 179 -23.07 -0.74 5.60
C ARG A 179 -23.77 -0.30 4.31
N ASN A 180 -24.93 0.33 4.37
CA ASN A 180 -25.72 0.71 3.19
C ASN A 180 -25.10 1.88 2.40
N ASP A 181 -24.40 2.80 3.07
CA ASP A 181 -23.82 4.01 2.47
C ASP A 181 -22.29 4.00 2.49
N ARG A 182 -21.70 2.85 2.83
CA ARG A 182 -20.27 2.69 3.07
C ARG A 182 -19.45 2.71 1.81
N TYR A 183 -19.99 2.18 0.71
CA TYR A 183 -19.26 1.97 -0.54
C TYR A 183 -19.67 2.98 -1.60
N GLN A 184 -18.66 3.62 -2.18
CA GLN A 184 -18.81 4.42 -3.40
C GLN A 184 -18.03 3.74 -4.52
N TYR A 185 -18.71 3.48 -5.62
CA TYR A 185 -18.13 2.87 -6.81
C TYR A 185 -17.94 3.95 -7.88
N VAL A 186 -16.74 4.03 -8.43
CA VAL A 186 -16.42 4.87 -9.58
C VAL A 186 -15.97 3.92 -10.70
N PHE A 187 -16.91 3.54 -11.58
CA PHE A 187 -16.66 2.53 -12.61
C PHE A 187 -17.56 2.69 -13.82
N PRO A 188 -16.98 2.79 -15.02
CA PRO A 188 -15.59 3.15 -15.29
C PRO A 188 -15.36 4.66 -15.14
N TYR A 189 -14.12 5.07 -14.99
CA TYR A 189 -13.73 6.43 -15.30
C TYR A 189 -12.68 6.44 -16.40
N TYR A 190 -12.65 7.51 -17.21
CA TYR A 190 -11.61 7.70 -18.21
C TYR A 190 -11.29 9.18 -18.40
N ASN A 191 -10.08 9.43 -18.85
CA ASN A 191 -9.62 10.73 -19.29
C ASN A 191 -8.78 10.54 -20.55
N PHE A 192 -9.25 11.13 -21.65
CA PHE A 192 -8.57 11.12 -22.94
C PHE A 192 -8.15 12.54 -23.30
N SER A 193 -6.89 12.73 -23.66
CA SER A 193 -6.35 14.00 -24.13
C SER A 193 -5.59 13.79 -25.43
N LYS A 194 -5.83 14.64 -26.42
CA LYS A 194 -5.16 14.60 -27.72
C LYS A 194 -4.69 15.97 -28.13
N ASN A 195 -3.42 16.08 -28.48
CA ASN A 195 -2.83 17.27 -29.07
C ASN A 195 -3.05 17.22 -30.57
N ILE A 196 -3.88 18.15 -31.09
CA ILE A 196 -4.12 18.32 -32.52
C ILE A 196 -3.24 19.46 -32.97
N LYS A 197 -2.24 19.18 -33.80
CA LYS A 197 -1.43 20.23 -34.42
C LYS A 197 -2.32 21.06 -35.33
N SER A 198 -2.52 22.31 -35.00
CA SER A 198 -3.19 23.27 -35.84
C SER A 198 -2.21 23.95 -36.79
N PHE A 199 -2.67 24.23 -38.02
CA PHE A 199 -1.95 25.05 -38.97
C PHE A 199 -1.78 26.47 -38.43
N ASN A 200 -0.61 27.05 -38.57
CA ASN A 200 -0.20 28.47 -38.44
C ASN A 200 -0.76 29.37 -37.32
N PHE A 201 -1.81 29.01 -36.56
CA PHE A 201 -2.49 29.90 -35.61
C PHE A 201 -2.62 29.40 -34.18
N GLY A 202 -1.97 28.27 -33.79
CA GLY A 202 -2.01 27.79 -32.42
C GLY A 202 -2.12 26.28 -32.29
N PHE A 203 -2.14 25.81 -31.04
CA PHE A 203 -2.29 24.40 -30.67
C PHE A 203 -3.75 24.14 -30.27
N LEU A 204 -4.36 23.11 -30.80
CA LEU A 204 -5.68 22.66 -30.41
C LEU A 204 -5.52 21.39 -29.53
N ASN A 205 -6.08 21.42 -28.34
CA ASN A 205 -6.14 20.26 -27.45
C ASN A 205 -7.59 19.79 -27.35
N PHE A 206 -7.79 18.51 -27.59
CA PHE A 206 -9.06 17.83 -27.33
C PHE A 206 -8.96 17.05 -26.02
N ASN A 207 -9.91 17.31 -25.11
CA ASN A 207 -10.00 16.60 -23.84
C ASN A 207 -11.41 16.04 -23.68
N SER A 208 -11.50 14.75 -23.31
CA SER A 208 -12.75 14.07 -22.97
C SER A 208 -12.57 13.35 -21.63
N LYS A 209 -13.51 13.56 -20.71
CA LYS A 209 -13.54 12.90 -19.41
C LYS A 209 -14.91 12.33 -19.16
N GLY A 210 -14.96 11.17 -18.54
CA GLY A 210 -16.20 10.55 -18.10
C GLY A 210 -15.99 9.71 -16.86
N ASN A 211 -16.99 9.66 -16.02
CA ASN A 211 -17.09 8.77 -14.86
C ASN A 211 -18.54 8.39 -14.64
N ASN A 212 -18.75 7.20 -14.13
CA ASN A 212 -20.05 6.67 -13.72
C ASN A 212 -20.00 6.29 -12.24
#